data_abae92901da89f2bfaa543793cbb803d
#
_entry.id   abae92901da89f2bfaa543793cbb803d
#
_cell.length_a   1.000
_cell.length_b   1.000
_cell.length_c   1.000
_cell.angle_alpha   90.00
_cell.angle_beta   90.00
_cell.angle_gamma   90.00
#
_symmetry.space_group_name_H-M   'P 1'
#
loop_
_entity.id
_entity.type
_entity.pdbx_description
1 polymer ?
#
loop_
_entity_poly.entity_id
_entity_poly.type
_entity_poly.pdbx_seq_one_letter_code
_entity_poly.pdbx_strand_id
1 'polypeptide(L)'
;MQQYQEGVVEAPFGDLSTYVSTAPQLGAPARFPALRFYSSLLDGPVFWLCRRAAKGLCDDSAWVHASLRVTELIERVGCPVSIEGMENISATRGPCVFVANHMSTLETFMLPGIIRPHRAVTFVMKKSLVTLPFFGAVMRSRDPIVVGRTNPREDLTAVLEGGVERLKKGISIIVFPQSTRTPDFDPQHFNTIGVKLARKAGVPVVPLALKTDAWGTGKKLKELGPIKSGLPVRYKFAAPMDIHGNGREEQAFICDFIGSQLARWRKEDGVNA
;
A
#
# COMPACT_ATOMS: atom_id res chain seq x y z
N MET A 1 -13.05 12.03 -14.55
CA MET A 1 -11.61 12.18 -14.21
C MET A 1 -11.34 13.63 -13.88
N GLN A 2 -10.95 13.94 -12.65
CA GLN A 2 -10.50 15.28 -12.30
C GLN A 2 -9.13 15.52 -12.95
N GLN A 3 -8.92 16.69 -13.54
CA GLN A 3 -7.62 17.11 -14.03
C GLN A 3 -6.70 17.35 -12.83
N TYR A 4 -5.42 16.94 -12.94
CA TYR A 4 -4.42 17.22 -11.92
C TYR A 4 -4.35 18.73 -11.62
N GLN A 5 -4.47 19.08 -10.33
CA GLN A 5 -4.29 20.42 -9.82
C GLN A 5 -3.14 20.42 -8.80
N GLU A 6 -2.13 21.25 -9.03
CA GLU A 6 -0.98 21.36 -8.13
C GLU A 6 -1.42 21.86 -6.74
N GLY A 7 -0.92 21.21 -5.68
CA GLY A 7 -1.26 21.55 -4.30
C GLY A 7 -2.63 21.04 -3.82
N VAL A 8 -3.47 20.48 -4.70
CA VAL A 8 -4.77 19.91 -4.33
C VAL A 8 -4.66 18.40 -4.22
N VAL A 9 -4.82 17.87 -3.02
CA VAL A 9 -4.87 16.43 -2.79
C VAL A 9 -6.28 15.93 -3.11
N GLU A 10 -6.38 15.18 -4.21
CA GLU A 10 -7.67 14.58 -4.60
C GLU A 10 -8.14 13.58 -3.54
N ALA A 11 -9.43 13.59 -3.24
CA ALA A 11 -10.09 12.60 -2.38
C ALA A 11 -11.19 11.89 -3.18
N PRO A 12 -10.83 11.01 -4.12
CA PRO A 12 -11.77 10.44 -5.10
C PRO A 12 -12.77 9.48 -4.46
N PHE A 13 -12.41 8.93 -3.30
CA PHE A 13 -13.30 8.05 -2.53
C PHE A 13 -14.17 8.85 -1.55
N GLY A 14 -13.93 10.18 -1.40
CA GLY A 14 -14.67 11.05 -0.50
C GLY A 14 -14.65 10.56 0.94
N ASP A 15 -15.76 10.84 1.68
CA ASP A 15 -15.97 10.32 3.04
C ASP A 15 -16.64 8.93 3.04
N LEU A 16 -16.50 8.18 1.95
CA LEU A 16 -17.08 6.84 1.84
C LEU A 16 -16.39 5.88 2.79
N SER A 17 -17.16 5.08 3.49
CA SER A 17 -16.65 3.94 4.27
C SER A 17 -16.21 2.79 3.36
N THR A 18 -16.79 2.73 2.16
CA THR A 18 -16.58 1.64 1.20
C THR A 18 -16.56 2.17 -0.23
N TYR A 19 -15.59 1.73 -1.00
CA TYR A 19 -15.53 1.92 -2.45
C TYR A 19 -15.65 0.58 -3.17
N VAL A 20 -16.39 0.54 -4.26
CA VAL A 20 -16.48 -0.61 -5.16
C VAL A 20 -16.50 -0.11 -6.60
N SER A 21 -15.66 -0.67 -7.45
CA SER A 21 -15.64 -0.37 -8.88
C SER A 21 -17.02 -0.59 -9.51
N THR A 22 -17.49 0.39 -10.27
CA THR A 22 -18.74 0.29 -11.03
C THR A 22 -18.49 -0.18 -12.46
N ALA A 23 -19.53 -0.68 -13.12
CA ALA A 23 -19.43 -1.18 -14.50
C ALA A 23 -18.77 -0.19 -15.50
N PRO A 24 -19.02 1.14 -15.43
CA PRO A 24 -18.34 2.08 -16.33
C PRO A 24 -16.83 2.20 -16.11
N GLN A 25 -16.34 1.87 -14.89
CA GLN A 25 -14.91 1.89 -14.56
C GLN A 25 -14.19 0.63 -15.02
N LEU A 26 -14.92 -0.51 -15.04
CA LEU A 26 -14.39 -1.78 -15.48
C LEU A 26 -14.28 -1.82 -16.99
N GLY A 27 -13.05 -1.96 -17.49
CA GLY A 27 -12.82 -2.27 -18.90
C GLY A 27 -13.26 -3.69 -19.24
N ALA A 28 -13.55 -3.94 -20.52
CA ALA A 28 -13.69 -5.31 -21.00
C ALA A 28 -12.39 -6.10 -20.73
N PRO A 29 -12.47 -7.42 -20.46
CA PRO A 29 -11.30 -8.26 -20.30
C PRO A 29 -10.34 -8.06 -21.48
N ALA A 30 -9.14 -7.58 -21.19
CA ALA A 30 -8.18 -7.26 -22.24
C ALA A 30 -7.56 -8.54 -22.78
N ARG A 31 -7.46 -8.67 -24.11
CA ARG A 31 -6.79 -9.82 -24.75
C ARG A 31 -5.32 -9.95 -24.30
N PHE A 32 -4.67 -8.81 -24.02
CA PHE A 32 -3.29 -8.73 -23.51
C PHE A 32 -3.23 -7.77 -22.31
N PRO A 33 -3.75 -8.18 -21.13
CA PRO A 33 -3.91 -7.27 -19.99
C PRO A 33 -2.58 -6.72 -19.48
N ALA A 34 -1.53 -7.53 -19.43
CA ALA A 34 -0.22 -7.10 -18.98
C ALA A 34 0.39 -6.04 -19.93
N LEU A 35 0.34 -6.24 -21.24
CA LEU A 35 0.85 -5.28 -22.20
C LEU A 35 0.11 -3.94 -22.09
N ARG A 36 -1.23 -3.98 -22.06
CA ARG A 36 -2.07 -2.79 -21.94
C ARG A 36 -1.81 -2.05 -20.63
N PHE A 37 -1.69 -2.79 -19.53
CA PHE A 37 -1.45 -2.22 -18.22
C PHE A 37 -0.07 -1.56 -18.15
N TYR A 38 1.01 -2.29 -18.49
CA TYR A 38 2.36 -1.79 -18.34
C TYR A 38 2.69 -0.65 -19.31
N SER A 39 2.22 -0.68 -20.56
CA SER A 39 2.40 0.43 -21.48
C SER A 39 1.77 1.72 -20.91
N SER A 40 0.54 1.62 -20.43
CA SER A 40 -0.17 2.77 -19.83
C SER A 40 0.42 3.20 -18.48
N LEU A 41 0.92 2.27 -17.67
CA LEU A 41 1.57 2.55 -16.39
C LEU A 41 2.88 3.32 -16.57
N LEU A 42 3.72 2.86 -17.51
CA LEU A 42 5.04 3.45 -17.74
C LEU A 42 4.94 4.80 -18.43
N ASP A 43 4.17 4.89 -19.52
CA ASP A 43 3.98 6.12 -20.28
C ASP A 43 3.15 7.17 -19.53
N GLY A 44 2.24 6.73 -18.66
CA GLY A 44 1.37 7.56 -17.84
C GLY A 44 1.97 7.93 -16.47
N PRO A 45 1.41 7.36 -15.38
CA PRO A 45 1.68 7.85 -14.01
C PRO A 45 3.14 7.70 -13.59
N VAL A 46 3.85 6.65 -14.00
CA VAL A 46 5.24 6.44 -13.58
C VAL A 46 6.18 7.47 -14.22
N PHE A 47 6.14 7.61 -15.54
CA PHE A 47 7.00 8.57 -16.25
C PHE A 47 6.68 10.01 -15.86
N TRP A 48 5.40 10.36 -15.78
CA TRP A 48 4.93 11.67 -15.36
C TRP A 48 5.44 12.02 -13.95
N LEU A 49 5.29 11.09 -12.98
CA LEU A 49 5.72 11.33 -11.60
C LEU A 49 7.25 11.42 -11.49
N CYS A 50 8.00 10.58 -12.23
CA CYS A 50 9.46 10.63 -12.27
C CYS A 50 9.97 11.97 -12.82
N ARG A 51 9.34 12.52 -13.88
CA ARG A 51 9.70 13.83 -14.42
C ARG A 51 9.43 14.95 -13.41
N ARG A 52 8.33 14.89 -12.67
CA ARG A 52 8.04 15.85 -11.60
C ARG A 52 9.05 15.74 -10.47
N ALA A 53 9.37 14.53 -10.04
CA ALA A 53 10.36 14.29 -8.98
C ALA A 53 11.76 14.80 -9.36
N ALA A 54 12.17 14.64 -10.62
CA ALA A 54 13.44 15.18 -11.14
C ALA A 54 13.51 16.70 -11.09
N LYS A 55 12.36 17.39 -11.11
CA LYS A 55 12.24 18.85 -10.99
C LYS A 55 11.94 19.34 -9.56
N GLY A 56 11.91 18.43 -8.56
CA GLY A 56 11.52 18.78 -7.19
C GLY A 56 10.03 19.07 -7.00
N LEU A 57 9.18 18.72 -7.98
CA LEU A 57 7.74 19.00 -8.01
C LEU A 57 6.88 17.77 -7.64
N CYS A 58 7.47 16.75 -6.99
CA CYS A 58 6.74 15.57 -6.53
C CYS A 58 6.18 15.82 -5.12
N ASP A 59 5.13 16.63 -5.05
CA ASP A 59 4.36 16.89 -3.84
C ASP A 59 3.35 15.77 -3.53
N ASP A 60 2.54 15.96 -2.51
CA ASP A 60 1.52 14.98 -2.12
C ASP A 60 0.41 14.87 -3.16
N SER A 61 0.02 15.99 -3.78
CA SER A 61 -1.02 15.99 -4.82
C SER A 61 -0.59 15.18 -6.04
N ALA A 62 0.67 15.34 -6.47
CA ALA A 62 1.24 14.57 -7.57
C ALA A 62 1.31 13.08 -7.25
N TRP A 63 1.68 12.73 -6.02
CA TRP A 63 1.77 11.34 -5.60
C TRP A 63 0.40 10.66 -5.55
N VAL A 64 -0.60 11.33 -4.96
CA VAL A 64 -1.99 10.86 -4.92
C VAL A 64 -2.53 10.73 -6.34
N HIS A 65 -2.40 11.76 -7.18
CA HIS A 65 -2.87 11.70 -8.57
C HIS A 65 -2.29 10.50 -9.33
N ALA A 66 -0.97 10.27 -9.26
CA ALA A 66 -0.34 9.12 -9.89
C ALA A 66 -0.86 7.78 -9.35
N SER A 67 -1.10 7.70 -8.04
CA SER A 67 -1.67 6.53 -7.37
C SER A 67 -3.08 6.21 -7.88
N LEU A 68 -3.95 7.21 -8.00
CA LEU A 68 -5.31 7.08 -8.52
C LEU A 68 -5.33 6.65 -9.99
N ARG A 69 -4.39 7.15 -10.78
CA ARG A 69 -4.22 6.68 -12.16
C ARG A 69 -3.89 5.20 -12.24
N VAL A 70 -3.11 4.66 -11.28
CA VAL A 70 -2.85 3.21 -11.20
C VAL A 70 -4.13 2.44 -10.87
N THR A 71 -4.97 2.95 -9.96
CA THR A 71 -6.28 2.36 -9.66
C THR A 71 -7.15 2.28 -10.93
N GLU A 72 -7.26 3.38 -11.68
CA GLU A 72 -8.00 3.38 -12.94
C GLU A 72 -7.43 2.39 -13.98
N LEU A 73 -6.10 2.27 -14.05
CA LEU A 73 -5.46 1.35 -15.01
C LEU A 73 -5.75 -0.11 -14.69
N ILE A 74 -5.74 -0.50 -13.42
CA ILE A 74 -6.04 -1.88 -13.02
C ILE A 74 -7.52 -2.20 -13.24
N GLU A 75 -8.43 -1.24 -13.01
CA GLU A 75 -9.86 -1.38 -13.32
C GLU A 75 -10.09 -1.50 -14.82
N ARG A 76 -9.43 -0.68 -15.65
CA ARG A 76 -9.53 -0.71 -17.12
C ARG A 76 -9.06 -2.01 -17.77
N VAL A 77 -8.24 -2.79 -17.10
CA VAL A 77 -7.87 -4.13 -17.57
C VAL A 77 -8.76 -5.21 -16.99
N GLY A 78 -9.88 -4.83 -16.36
CA GLY A 78 -10.94 -5.72 -15.92
C GLY A 78 -10.72 -6.32 -14.52
N CYS A 79 -9.90 -5.70 -13.66
CA CYS A 79 -9.74 -6.12 -12.26
C CYS A 79 -10.62 -5.24 -11.37
N PRO A 80 -11.73 -5.75 -10.81
CA PRO A 80 -12.56 -4.98 -9.89
C PRO A 80 -11.79 -4.59 -8.62
N VAL A 81 -11.99 -3.36 -8.15
CA VAL A 81 -11.39 -2.85 -6.91
C VAL A 81 -12.46 -2.69 -5.85
N SER A 82 -12.20 -3.16 -4.63
CA SER A 82 -13.01 -2.86 -3.45
C SER A 82 -12.13 -2.42 -2.28
N ILE A 83 -12.58 -1.40 -1.57
CA ILE A 83 -11.90 -0.84 -0.39
C ILE A 83 -12.96 -0.71 0.70
N GLU A 84 -12.76 -1.38 1.82
CA GLU A 84 -13.69 -1.39 2.97
C GLU A 84 -13.02 -0.76 4.19
N GLY A 85 -13.81 -0.10 5.05
CA GLY A 85 -13.36 0.42 6.33
C GLY A 85 -12.51 1.69 6.20
N MET A 86 -12.70 2.50 5.16
CA MET A 86 -11.93 3.73 4.92
C MET A 86 -12.09 4.76 6.03
N GLU A 87 -13.22 4.77 6.75
CA GLU A 87 -13.45 5.59 7.95
C GLU A 87 -12.39 5.36 9.02
N ASN A 88 -11.83 4.15 9.09
CA ASN A 88 -10.78 3.79 10.05
C ASN A 88 -9.44 4.47 9.75
N ILE A 89 -9.24 4.97 8.52
CA ILE A 89 -8.05 5.72 8.16
C ILE A 89 -7.99 7.03 8.95
N SER A 90 -9.13 7.68 9.17
CA SER A 90 -9.26 8.96 9.88
C SER A 90 -9.69 8.83 11.34
N ALA A 91 -9.97 7.61 11.83
CA ALA A 91 -10.55 7.39 13.16
C ALA A 91 -9.61 7.75 14.33
N THR A 92 -8.31 7.98 14.07
CA THR A 92 -7.36 8.43 15.09
C THR A 92 -7.05 9.92 14.96
N ARG A 93 -6.93 10.64 16.08
CA ARG A 93 -6.60 12.08 16.10
C ARG A 93 -5.17 12.39 15.67
N GLY A 94 -4.25 11.45 15.87
CA GLY A 94 -2.83 11.58 15.56
C GLY A 94 -2.37 10.53 14.53
N PRO A 95 -1.06 10.45 14.28
CA PRO A 95 -0.50 9.46 13.37
C PRO A 95 -0.69 8.05 13.91
N CYS A 96 -0.64 7.06 13.02
CA CYS A 96 -0.78 5.65 13.36
C CYS A 96 0.19 4.79 12.53
N VAL A 97 0.28 3.51 12.88
CA VAL A 97 1.03 2.53 12.07
C VAL A 97 0.02 1.61 11.37
N PHE A 98 -0.01 1.66 10.04
CA PHE A 98 -0.75 0.69 9.23
C PHE A 98 0.08 -0.59 9.13
N VAL A 99 -0.49 -1.71 9.54
CA VAL A 99 0.18 -3.01 9.52
C VAL A 99 -0.55 -3.92 8.54
N ALA A 100 0.12 -4.27 7.44
CA ALA A 100 -0.50 -4.99 6.33
C ALA A 100 0.32 -6.21 5.89
N ASN A 101 -0.36 -7.21 5.29
CA ASN A 101 0.31 -8.23 4.50
C ASN A 101 0.88 -7.63 3.20
N HIS A 102 1.78 -8.34 2.52
CA HIS A 102 2.46 -7.87 1.31
C HIS A 102 2.37 -8.92 0.20
N MET A 103 1.51 -8.69 -0.81
CA MET A 103 1.26 -9.66 -1.88
C MET A 103 1.92 -9.28 -3.20
N SER A 104 1.84 -8.00 -3.57
CA SER A 104 2.28 -7.56 -4.88
C SER A 104 2.91 -6.16 -4.86
N THR A 105 3.27 -5.66 -6.03
CA THR A 105 3.70 -4.27 -6.19
C THR A 105 2.50 -3.31 -6.16
N LEU A 106 1.30 -3.80 -6.48
CA LEU A 106 0.10 -2.97 -6.65
C LEU A 106 -0.25 -2.17 -5.41
N GLU A 107 -0.19 -2.77 -4.22
CA GLU A 107 -0.53 -2.07 -2.98
C GLU A 107 0.35 -0.87 -2.71
N THR A 108 1.63 -0.93 -3.07
CA THR A 108 2.55 0.20 -2.88
C THR A 108 2.25 1.38 -3.81
N PHE A 109 1.61 1.10 -4.96
CA PHE A 109 1.13 2.13 -5.88
C PHE A 109 -0.25 2.67 -5.51
N MET A 110 -1.15 1.85 -4.94
CA MET A 110 -2.53 2.27 -4.67
C MET A 110 -2.72 2.90 -3.29
N LEU A 111 -2.02 2.43 -2.26
CA LEU A 111 -2.18 2.93 -0.88
C LEU A 111 -1.97 4.44 -0.74
N PRO A 112 -1.06 5.11 -1.48
CA PRO A 112 -0.96 6.57 -1.42
C PRO A 112 -2.25 7.29 -1.79
N GLY A 113 -2.94 6.86 -2.84
CA GLY A 113 -4.22 7.44 -3.27
C GLY A 113 -5.37 7.18 -2.29
N ILE A 114 -5.25 6.10 -1.51
CA ILE A 114 -6.26 5.72 -0.52
C ILE A 114 -6.03 6.44 0.82
N ILE A 115 -4.78 6.50 1.31
CA ILE A 115 -4.48 6.97 2.67
C ILE A 115 -4.12 8.46 2.71
N ARG A 116 -3.33 8.94 1.73
CA ARG A 116 -2.78 10.32 1.79
C ARG A 116 -3.84 11.43 1.79
N PRO A 117 -5.00 11.29 1.12
CA PRO A 117 -6.08 12.27 1.24
C PRO A 117 -6.57 12.53 2.67
N HIS A 118 -6.44 11.53 3.54
CA HIS A 118 -6.90 11.58 4.93
C HIS A 118 -5.79 11.94 5.91
N ARG A 119 -4.54 11.53 5.64
CA ARG A 119 -3.40 11.80 6.54
C ARG A 119 -2.04 11.65 5.87
N ALA A 120 -1.05 12.34 6.43
CA ALA A 120 0.33 12.17 6.02
C ALA A 120 0.79 10.73 6.26
N VAL A 121 1.46 10.14 5.27
CA VAL A 121 1.89 8.74 5.32
C VAL A 121 3.18 8.52 4.54
N THR A 122 4.01 7.59 5.02
CA THR A 122 5.19 7.09 4.34
C THR A 122 5.35 5.58 4.52
N PHE A 123 6.37 5.01 3.89
CA PHE A 123 6.64 3.57 3.89
C PHE A 123 7.99 3.24 4.55
N VAL A 124 8.08 2.00 5.05
CA VAL A 124 9.37 1.33 5.22
C VAL A 124 9.75 0.70 3.89
N MET A 125 10.91 1.04 3.34
CA MET A 125 11.32 0.52 2.03
C MET A 125 12.80 0.16 1.94
N LYS A 126 13.10 -0.76 1.02
CA LYS A 126 14.45 -1.26 0.78
C LYS A 126 15.35 -0.17 0.19
N LYS A 127 16.60 -0.08 0.64
CA LYS A 127 17.62 0.86 0.14
C LYS A 127 17.77 0.85 -1.38
N SER A 128 17.69 -0.31 -2.02
CA SER A 128 17.79 -0.41 -3.48
C SER A 128 16.68 0.34 -4.22
N LEU A 129 15.51 0.57 -3.63
CA LEU A 129 14.41 1.33 -4.27
C LEU A 129 14.70 2.83 -4.30
N VAL A 130 15.30 3.37 -3.24
CA VAL A 130 15.64 4.81 -3.18
C VAL A 130 16.87 5.17 -4.01
N THR A 131 17.63 4.17 -4.45
CA THR A 131 18.81 4.33 -5.32
C THR A 131 18.54 4.03 -6.80
N LEU A 132 17.31 3.57 -7.13
CA LEU A 132 16.95 3.30 -8.54
C LEU A 132 17.08 4.58 -9.39
N PRO A 133 17.66 4.47 -10.61
CA PRO A 133 17.62 5.56 -11.57
C PRO A 133 16.15 6.01 -11.80
N PHE A 134 15.95 7.32 -11.95
CA PHE A 134 14.64 7.98 -12.17
C PHE A 134 13.63 7.78 -11.03
N PHE A 135 13.24 6.54 -10.71
CA PHE A 135 12.20 6.25 -9.70
C PHE A 135 12.66 6.53 -8.26
N GLY A 136 13.96 6.42 -7.99
CA GLY A 136 14.51 6.71 -6.66
C GLY A 136 14.27 8.14 -6.19
N ALA A 137 14.17 9.12 -7.11
CA ALA A 137 13.82 10.50 -6.77
C ALA A 137 12.40 10.60 -6.21
N VAL A 138 11.44 9.87 -6.79
CA VAL A 138 10.07 9.75 -6.27
C VAL A 138 10.07 9.16 -4.87
N MET A 139 10.82 8.07 -4.66
CA MET A 139 10.89 7.42 -3.36
C MET A 139 11.48 8.33 -2.29
N ARG A 140 12.58 9.01 -2.58
CA ARG A 140 13.22 9.96 -1.63
C ARG A 140 12.32 11.13 -1.25
N SER A 141 11.50 11.63 -2.18
CA SER A 141 10.59 12.75 -1.91
C SER A 141 9.48 12.41 -0.90
N ARG A 142 9.31 11.12 -0.57
CA ARG A 142 8.30 10.63 0.39
C ARG A 142 8.86 10.43 1.81
N ASP A 143 10.07 10.86 2.08
CA ASP A 143 10.75 10.69 3.37
C ASP A 143 10.62 9.26 3.96
N PRO A 144 10.97 8.20 3.19
CA PRO A 144 10.78 6.82 3.62
C PRO A 144 11.73 6.44 4.75
N ILE A 145 11.35 5.39 5.49
CA ILE A 145 12.26 4.71 6.38
C ILE A 145 13.02 3.66 5.55
N VAL A 146 14.33 3.87 5.39
CA VAL A 146 15.15 3.03 4.52
C VAL A 146 15.82 1.91 5.31
N VAL A 147 15.64 0.65 4.85
CA VAL A 147 16.26 -0.55 5.42
C VAL A 147 17.18 -1.23 4.41
N GLY A 148 18.28 -1.78 4.91
CA GLY A 148 19.30 -2.46 4.08
C GLY A 148 18.91 -3.87 3.66
N ARG A 149 18.19 -4.59 4.53
CA ARG A 149 17.84 -6.02 4.47
C ARG A 149 19.06 -6.95 4.45
N THR A 150 20.17 -6.49 5.01
CA THR A 150 21.39 -7.28 5.18
C THR A 150 21.63 -7.66 6.65
N ASN A 151 21.21 -6.79 7.57
CA ASN A 151 21.34 -7.00 9.01
C ASN A 151 19.99 -6.75 9.71
N PRO A 152 19.30 -7.80 10.21
CA PRO A 152 18.00 -7.65 10.85
C PRO A 152 17.97 -6.73 12.09
N ARG A 153 19.08 -6.62 12.83
CA ARG A 153 19.17 -5.74 14.00
C ARG A 153 19.26 -4.27 13.59
N GLU A 154 20.09 -3.97 12.60
CA GLU A 154 20.20 -2.60 12.04
C GLU A 154 18.88 -2.17 11.41
N ASP A 155 18.23 -3.05 10.66
CA ASP A 155 16.93 -2.79 10.04
C ASP A 155 15.85 -2.53 11.11
N LEU A 156 15.84 -3.32 12.19
CA LEU A 156 14.91 -3.09 13.30
C LEU A 156 15.16 -1.72 13.94
N THR A 157 16.42 -1.38 14.23
CA THR A 157 16.79 -0.08 14.79
C THR A 157 16.37 1.06 13.87
N ALA A 158 16.68 0.96 12.58
CA ALA A 158 16.31 1.97 11.59
C ALA A 158 14.78 2.18 11.51
N VAL A 159 13.99 1.10 11.57
CA VAL A 159 12.53 1.21 11.57
C VAL A 159 12.02 1.83 12.88
N LEU A 160 12.55 1.42 14.03
CA LEU A 160 12.08 1.94 15.31
C LEU A 160 12.46 3.41 15.52
N GLU A 161 13.67 3.81 15.19
CA GLU A 161 14.14 5.19 15.39
C GLU A 161 13.56 6.12 14.31
N GLY A 162 13.75 5.76 13.03
CA GLY A 162 13.22 6.54 11.92
C GLY A 162 11.69 6.59 11.92
N GLY A 163 11.02 5.53 12.40
CA GLY A 163 9.57 5.49 12.53
C GLY A 163 9.08 6.43 13.64
N VAL A 164 9.68 6.39 14.82
CA VAL A 164 9.32 7.30 15.91
C VAL A 164 9.52 8.76 15.52
N GLU A 165 10.60 9.07 14.78
CA GLU A 165 10.85 10.42 14.29
C GLU A 165 9.71 10.93 13.39
N ARG A 166 9.25 10.12 12.42
CA ARG A 166 8.18 10.49 11.51
C ARG A 166 6.82 10.55 12.17
N LEU A 167 6.54 9.61 13.07
CA LEU A 167 5.31 9.63 13.87
C LEU A 167 5.23 10.89 14.75
N LYS A 168 6.33 11.35 15.36
CA LYS A 168 6.39 12.62 16.09
C LYS A 168 6.13 13.85 15.19
N LYS A 169 6.43 13.75 13.89
CA LYS A 169 6.11 14.78 12.87
C LYS A 169 4.68 14.69 12.35
N GLY A 170 3.85 13.79 12.87
CA GLY A 170 2.47 13.57 12.41
C GLY A 170 2.35 12.71 11.15
N ILE A 171 3.43 12.03 10.72
CA ILE A 171 3.45 11.19 9.53
C ILE A 171 3.20 9.73 9.94
N SER A 172 2.10 9.15 9.49
CA SER A 172 1.77 7.74 9.67
C SER A 172 2.69 6.83 8.84
N ILE A 173 2.81 5.57 9.24
CA ILE A 173 3.76 4.67 8.60
C ILE A 173 3.05 3.40 8.14
N ILE A 174 3.26 3.00 6.89
CA ILE A 174 2.83 1.70 6.37
C ILE A 174 3.99 0.72 6.54
N VAL A 175 3.72 -0.37 7.23
CA VAL A 175 4.67 -1.46 7.49
C VAL A 175 4.12 -2.76 6.92
N PHE A 176 4.96 -3.45 6.16
CA PHE A 176 4.73 -4.81 5.69
C PHE A 176 5.67 -5.75 6.46
N PRO A 177 5.19 -6.41 7.52
CA PRO A 177 6.04 -7.26 8.37
C PRO A 177 6.62 -8.50 7.69
N GLN A 178 6.16 -8.82 6.47
CA GLN A 178 6.70 -9.91 5.66
C GLN A 178 8.03 -9.49 5.01
N SER A 179 8.98 -10.41 4.99
CA SER A 179 10.31 -10.16 4.39
C SER A 179 10.26 -9.99 2.87
N THR A 180 9.24 -10.56 2.22
CA THR A 180 9.04 -10.52 0.77
C THR A 180 7.56 -10.57 0.44
N ARG A 181 7.22 -10.18 -0.78
CA ARG A 181 5.87 -10.33 -1.34
C ARG A 181 5.58 -11.82 -1.52
N THR A 182 4.42 -12.24 -1.05
CA THR A 182 3.91 -13.61 -1.23
C THR A 182 2.40 -13.59 -1.41
N PRO A 183 1.83 -14.40 -2.31
CA PRO A 183 0.38 -14.54 -2.46
C PRO A 183 -0.26 -15.19 -1.24
N ASP A 184 0.50 -15.98 -0.48
CA ASP A 184 0.02 -16.68 0.70
C ASP A 184 0.44 -15.94 1.97
N PHE A 185 -0.49 -15.86 2.91
CA PHE A 185 -0.24 -15.27 4.22
C PHE A 185 0.09 -16.37 5.22
N ASP A 186 1.28 -16.28 5.81
CA ASP A 186 1.73 -17.16 6.88
C ASP A 186 2.00 -16.33 8.14
N PRO A 187 1.19 -16.48 9.20
CA PRO A 187 1.39 -15.80 10.47
C PRO A 187 2.76 -16.03 11.10
N GLN A 188 3.39 -17.19 10.87
CA GLN A 188 4.72 -17.51 11.41
C GLN A 188 5.82 -16.65 10.78
N HIS A 189 5.62 -16.19 9.54
CA HIS A 189 6.54 -15.33 8.82
C HIS A 189 6.11 -13.84 8.85
N PHE A 190 5.13 -13.50 9.71
CA PHE A 190 4.65 -12.13 9.90
C PHE A 190 5.20 -11.55 11.20
N ASN A 191 6.30 -10.79 11.12
CA ASN A 191 7.03 -10.31 12.29
C ASN A 191 6.28 -9.19 13.03
N THR A 192 6.75 -8.88 14.25
CA THR A 192 6.10 -7.93 15.18
C THR A 192 6.56 -6.49 15.01
N ILE A 193 7.25 -6.12 13.93
CA ILE A 193 7.91 -4.81 13.80
C ILE A 193 6.91 -3.64 13.82
N GLY A 194 5.72 -3.82 13.23
CA GLY A 194 4.67 -2.78 13.23
C GLY A 194 4.14 -2.51 14.63
N VAL A 195 3.81 -3.56 15.38
CA VAL A 195 3.36 -3.46 16.78
C VAL A 195 4.45 -2.89 17.69
N LYS A 196 5.71 -3.33 17.52
CA LYS A 196 6.85 -2.77 18.27
C LYS A 196 7.06 -1.29 18.01
N LEU A 197 6.91 -0.86 16.75
CA LEU A 197 7.02 0.55 16.40
C LEU A 197 5.90 1.37 17.03
N ALA A 198 4.65 0.95 16.87
CA ALA A 198 3.48 1.62 17.42
C ALA A 198 3.59 1.76 18.96
N ARG A 199 3.95 0.66 19.65
CA ARG A 199 4.20 0.67 21.09
C ARG A 199 5.29 1.65 21.50
N LYS A 200 6.45 1.64 20.80
CA LYS A 200 7.57 2.55 21.12
C LYS A 200 7.20 4.02 20.91
N ALA A 201 6.35 4.30 19.93
CA ALA A 201 5.89 5.65 19.61
C ALA A 201 4.67 6.11 20.42
N GLY A 202 3.97 5.19 21.12
CA GLY A 202 2.72 5.49 21.83
C GLY A 202 1.58 5.86 20.91
N VAL A 203 1.48 5.21 19.72
CA VAL A 203 0.44 5.45 18.72
C VAL A 203 -0.32 4.17 18.41
N PRO A 204 -1.58 4.26 17.96
CA PRO A 204 -2.36 3.09 17.59
C PRO A 204 -1.84 2.40 16.31
N VAL A 205 -2.23 1.14 16.14
CA VAL A 205 -2.11 0.40 14.88
C VAL A 205 -3.47 0.36 14.17
N VAL A 206 -3.42 0.38 12.85
CA VAL A 206 -4.57 0.11 11.98
C VAL A 206 -4.25 -1.15 11.17
N PRO A 207 -4.87 -2.30 11.47
CA PRO A 207 -4.68 -3.50 10.68
C PRO A 207 -5.26 -3.32 9.28
N LEU A 208 -4.55 -3.82 8.26
CA LEU A 208 -4.95 -3.70 6.86
C LEU A 208 -4.75 -5.03 6.15
N ALA A 209 -5.85 -5.63 5.72
CA ALA A 209 -5.84 -6.81 4.86
C ALA A 209 -5.81 -6.40 3.39
N LEU A 210 -4.97 -7.04 2.59
CA LEU A 210 -4.77 -6.76 1.17
C LEU A 210 -4.90 -8.05 0.36
N LYS A 211 -5.66 -8.00 -0.75
CA LYS A 211 -5.65 -9.01 -1.81
C LYS A 211 -5.39 -8.32 -3.14
N THR A 212 -4.14 -8.37 -3.58
CA THR A 212 -3.61 -7.60 -4.72
C THR A 212 -2.92 -8.48 -5.76
N ASP A 213 -3.13 -9.79 -5.69
CA ASP A 213 -2.53 -10.81 -6.56
C ASP A 213 -3.03 -10.79 -8.01
N ALA A 214 -3.93 -9.86 -8.35
CA ALA A 214 -4.23 -9.47 -9.71
C ALA A 214 -2.98 -8.97 -10.47
N TRP A 215 -2.03 -8.35 -9.74
CA TRP A 215 -0.68 -8.08 -10.24
C TRP A 215 0.29 -9.10 -9.65
N GLY A 216 0.53 -10.16 -10.39
CA GLY A 216 1.42 -11.24 -9.97
C GLY A 216 2.89 -10.85 -9.93
N THR A 217 3.71 -11.71 -9.33
CA THR A 217 5.18 -11.54 -9.28
C THR A 217 5.83 -12.05 -10.56
N GLY A 218 6.70 -11.26 -11.16
CA GLY A 218 7.44 -11.65 -12.36
C GLY A 218 8.57 -12.64 -12.07
N LYS A 219 8.90 -13.48 -13.05
CA LYS A 219 9.97 -14.48 -12.92
C LYS A 219 11.37 -13.86 -12.91
N LYS A 220 11.66 -12.91 -13.80
CA LYS A 220 12.96 -12.22 -13.93
C LYS A 220 12.98 -10.89 -13.19
N LEU A 221 12.02 -10.03 -13.49
CA LEU A 221 11.79 -8.75 -12.81
C LEU A 221 10.54 -8.90 -11.94
N LYS A 222 10.74 -8.98 -10.63
CA LYS A 222 9.65 -9.24 -9.67
C LYS A 222 8.50 -8.23 -9.75
N GLU A 223 8.79 -7.03 -10.21
CA GLU A 223 7.83 -5.92 -10.40
C GLU A 223 6.99 -6.06 -11.68
N LEU A 224 7.43 -6.83 -12.67
CA LEU A 224 6.78 -7.00 -13.97
C LEU A 224 6.19 -8.40 -14.12
N GLY A 225 5.20 -8.70 -13.29
CA GLY A 225 4.49 -9.98 -13.32
C GLY A 225 3.24 -9.98 -14.22
N PRO A 226 2.56 -11.11 -14.32
CA PRO A 226 1.30 -11.18 -15.08
C PRO A 226 0.21 -10.32 -14.43
N ILE A 227 -0.62 -9.69 -15.25
CA ILE A 227 -1.87 -9.06 -14.83
C ILE A 227 -2.99 -10.05 -15.10
N LYS A 228 -3.69 -10.44 -14.03
CA LYS A 228 -4.77 -11.43 -14.06
C LYS A 228 -6.11 -10.70 -14.15
N SER A 229 -6.52 -10.37 -15.38
CA SER A 229 -7.82 -9.74 -15.64
C SER A 229 -8.97 -10.57 -15.05
N GLY A 230 -9.95 -9.89 -14.45
CA GLY A 230 -11.09 -10.53 -13.76
C GLY A 230 -10.82 -10.84 -12.28
N LEU A 231 -9.56 -10.87 -11.84
CA LEU A 231 -9.26 -11.13 -10.43
C LEU A 231 -9.47 -9.86 -9.59
N PRO A 232 -10.32 -9.90 -8.55
CA PRO A 232 -10.59 -8.74 -7.72
C PRO A 232 -9.39 -8.29 -6.89
N VAL A 233 -9.22 -6.97 -6.78
CA VAL A 233 -8.26 -6.28 -5.90
C VAL A 233 -9.02 -5.77 -4.69
N ARG A 234 -8.60 -6.15 -3.48
CA ARG A 234 -9.37 -5.86 -2.27
C ARG A 234 -8.49 -5.29 -1.16
N TYR A 235 -9.04 -4.30 -0.46
CA TYR A 235 -8.43 -3.66 0.72
C TYR A 235 -9.48 -3.64 1.83
N LYS A 236 -9.06 -3.91 3.07
CA LYS A 236 -9.92 -3.72 4.25
C LYS A 236 -9.13 -3.19 5.41
N PHE A 237 -9.53 -2.03 5.92
CA PHE A 237 -9.00 -1.41 7.12
C PHE A 237 -9.84 -1.84 8.32
N ALA A 238 -9.21 -2.40 9.36
CA ALA A 238 -9.86 -2.63 10.64
C ALA A 238 -9.86 -1.35 11.49
N ALA A 239 -10.67 -1.34 12.54
CA ALA A 239 -10.64 -0.26 13.52
C ALA A 239 -9.25 -0.08 14.13
N PRO A 240 -8.83 1.16 14.43
CA PRO A 240 -7.60 1.41 15.15
C PRO A 240 -7.61 0.74 16.53
N MET A 241 -6.44 0.28 16.97
CA MET A 241 -6.27 -0.33 18.28
C MET A 241 -5.01 0.21 18.96
N ASP A 242 -5.11 0.53 20.24
CA ASP A 242 -3.95 0.88 21.07
C ASP A 242 -3.18 -0.38 21.44
N ILE A 243 -1.89 -0.22 21.69
CA ILE A 243 -1.02 -1.35 22.05
C ILE A 243 -0.90 -1.46 23.56
N HIS A 244 -1.31 -2.59 24.10
CA HIS A 244 -1.24 -2.89 25.53
C HIS A 244 -0.10 -3.87 25.85
N GLY A 245 0.49 -3.72 27.05
CA GLY A 245 1.54 -4.60 27.53
C GLY A 245 2.70 -4.78 26.55
N ASN A 246 2.89 -6.00 26.08
CA ASN A 246 3.93 -6.35 25.10
C ASN A 246 3.42 -6.40 23.64
N GLY A 247 2.14 -6.18 23.40
CA GLY A 247 1.50 -6.16 22.08
C GLY A 247 1.24 -7.53 21.47
N ARG A 248 1.23 -8.61 22.27
CA ARG A 248 0.99 -9.96 21.75
C ARG A 248 -0.43 -10.17 21.29
N GLU A 249 -1.41 -9.63 22.02
CA GLU A 249 -2.83 -9.75 21.69
C GLU A 249 -3.15 -9.00 20.40
N GLU A 250 -2.62 -7.78 20.26
CA GLU A 250 -2.79 -6.97 19.05
C GLU A 250 -2.11 -7.61 17.83
N GLN A 251 -0.93 -8.20 18.02
CA GLN A 251 -0.26 -8.96 16.96
C GLN A 251 -1.09 -10.18 16.53
N ALA A 252 -1.65 -10.94 17.48
CA ALA A 252 -2.50 -12.08 17.19
C ALA A 252 -3.76 -11.63 16.44
N PHE A 253 -4.43 -10.57 16.91
CA PHE A 253 -5.58 -10.00 16.24
C PHE A 253 -5.27 -9.58 14.79
N ILE A 254 -4.14 -8.91 14.55
CA ILE A 254 -3.73 -8.49 13.20
C ILE A 254 -3.57 -9.72 12.30
N CYS A 255 -2.90 -10.77 12.78
CA CYS A 255 -2.71 -12.00 12.01
C CYS A 255 -4.04 -12.68 11.69
N ASP A 256 -4.93 -12.82 12.69
CA ASP A 256 -6.24 -13.43 12.52
C ASP A 256 -7.14 -12.61 11.59
N PHE A 257 -7.11 -11.29 11.71
CA PHE A 257 -7.84 -10.39 10.83
C PHE A 257 -7.39 -10.55 9.36
N ILE A 258 -6.10 -10.48 9.10
CA ILE A 258 -5.56 -10.64 7.74
C ILE A 258 -5.89 -12.02 7.20
N GLY A 259 -5.60 -13.08 7.96
CA GLY A 259 -5.83 -14.47 7.55
C GLY A 259 -7.29 -14.76 7.24
N SER A 260 -8.21 -14.34 8.12
CA SER A 260 -9.64 -14.53 7.94
C SER A 260 -10.20 -13.77 6.73
N GLN A 261 -9.75 -12.51 6.51
CA GLN A 261 -10.18 -11.74 5.33
C GLN A 261 -9.69 -12.38 4.03
N LEU A 262 -8.44 -12.84 3.97
CA LEU A 262 -7.89 -13.51 2.79
C LEU A 262 -8.63 -14.83 2.51
N ALA A 263 -8.91 -15.64 3.54
CA ALA A 263 -9.68 -16.88 3.39
C ALA A 263 -11.09 -16.59 2.86
N ARG A 264 -11.78 -15.58 3.42
CA ARG A 264 -13.11 -15.16 2.97
C ARG A 264 -13.08 -14.75 1.49
N TRP A 265 -12.17 -13.85 1.11
CA TRP A 265 -12.07 -13.34 -0.25
C TRP A 265 -11.72 -14.42 -1.27
N ARG A 266 -10.84 -15.37 -0.92
CA ARG A 266 -10.53 -16.51 -1.81
C ARG A 266 -11.73 -17.40 -2.06
N LYS A 267 -12.54 -17.64 -1.01
CA LYS A 267 -13.80 -18.39 -1.16
C LYS A 267 -14.81 -17.66 -2.05
N GLU A 268 -14.97 -16.34 -1.87
CA GLU A 268 -15.83 -15.51 -2.70
C GLU A 268 -15.38 -15.49 -4.18
N ASP A 269 -14.08 -15.48 -4.44
CA ASP A 269 -13.51 -15.46 -5.79
C ASP A 269 -13.49 -16.86 -6.45
N GLY A 270 -13.97 -17.91 -5.77
CA GLY A 270 -13.96 -19.29 -6.28
C GLY A 270 -12.56 -19.91 -6.38
N VAL A 271 -11.57 -19.32 -5.74
CA VAL A 271 -10.21 -19.85 -5.66
C VAL A 271 -10.14 -20.73 -4.38
N ASN A 272 -10.30 -22.03 -4.59
CA ASN A 272 -10.06 -23.01 -3.50
C ASN A 272 -8.60 -22.90 -3.05
N ALA A 273 -8.42 -22.90 -1.72
CA ALA A 273 -7.12 -22.88 -1.05
C ALA A 273 -6.30 -24.12 -1.31
#